data_ea1184a7daecea3c7032c1524b370e90
#
_entry.id   ea1184a7daecea3c7032c1524b370e90
#
_cell.length_a   1.000
_cell.length_b   1.000
_cell.length_c   1.000
_cell.angle_alpha   90.00
_cell.angle_beta   90.00
_cell.angle_gamma   90.00
#
_symmetry.space_group_name_H-M   'P 1'
#
loop_
_entity.id
_entity.type
_entity.pdbx_description
1 polymer ?
#
loop_
_entity_poly.entity_id
_entity_poly.type
_entity_poly.pdbx_seq_one_letter_code
_entity_poly.pdbx_strand_id
1 'polypeptide(L)'
;MFECVPNPDQDPQAGNEREQQQVKAESEAKRAEAHADAKPQLTGAEIVWATLEGEGVREVFGYPGGAILPVYDAMRKFPVRHILVRHEQGAAHMADGYARASGRVGVALATSGPGATNLVTGLATAMLDSIPIVCITGQVSSKVLGSDAFQEIDITGITLPVTKHNYLITRAEDIAPALREAFRIAQTGRPGPVLVDITKDAQQAVAAFDFKGAAPRAYRPHPMLKADFAAVTDAAKLIRAAKRPVILAGHGVIKSNATERVMALAERMQIPVAETLLGLGGFPASHPLSLGMMGMHGESWVNQAIQEADLLIACGMRFDDRVTGTLATYAPHAKKIHIEIDPAEINKNVKVDVALIGDLGEVLDVLLPHLAPVADSSPWLLHINSSKGQQAVRDIRNLPDLGHLYAAHVIHDLWRATEGGAVVATDVGQHQMWEAQYYKHESPRTLITSGGLGTMGFALPAGIGAKVARPDKEVWVIAGDGGFQMTACELSTIAQENLDINIAIINNGYLGMVRQWQEFFYEKNYASSPILSPDFVKLAEAHGIAGATVRTRGEVAGALAAARAVKGPFLINFLVEKEESVYPMIPAGAALHEMIRRPAGPDPMLESGDDV
;
A
#
# COMPACT_ATOMS: atom_id res chain seq x y z
N MET A 1 21.25 15.75 102.84
CA MET A 1 21.52 14.56 102.03
C MET A 1 20.53 14.57 100.88
N PHE A 2 20.99 14.99 99.75
CA PHE A 2 20.26 14.87 98.48
C PHE A 2 21.12 13.92 97.56
N GLU A 3 20.57 12.75 97.31
CA GLU A 3 21.17 11.80 96.36
C GLU A 3 20.91 12.30 94.92
N CYS A 4 21.98 12.46 94.13
CA CYS A 4 21.91 12.67 92.72
C CYS A 4 21.63 11.33 92.00
N VAL A 5 20.49 11.25 91.30
CA VAL A 5 20.16 10.18 90.40
C VAL A 5 20.84 10.47 89.04
N PRO A 6 21.60 9.55 88.45
CA PRO A 6 22.19 9.82 87.15
C PRO A 6 21.13 9.72 86.03
N ASN A 7 21.16 10.65 85.10
CA ASN A 7 20.35 10.66 83.87
C ASN A 7 20.80 9.59 82.89
N PRO A 8 19.96 8.65 82.45
CA PRO A 8 20.33 7.53 81.60
C PRO A 8 20.49 7.83 80.09
N ASP A 9 20.44 9.10 79.66
CA ASP A 9 20.33 9.45 78.23
C ASP A 9 21.66 9.95 77.59
N GLN A 10 22.82 9.59 78.12
CA GLN A 10 24.10 9.94 77.51
C GLN A 10 25.03 8.73 77.36
N ASP A 11 24.68 7.84 76.45
CA ASP A 11 25.64 6.86 75.94
C ASP A 11 26.16 7.39 74.58
N PRO A 12 27.42 7.86 74.51
CA PRO A 12 28.03 8.36 73.27
C PRO A 12 28.20 7.28 72.20
N GLN A 13 28.10 5.99 72.57
CA GLN A 13 28.22 4.90 71.61
C GLN A 13 26.91 4.66 70.86
N ALA A 14 25.74 4.85 71.47
CA ALA A 14 24.43 4.70 70.81
C ALA A 14 24.15 5.78 69.76
N GLY A 15 24.72 6.99 69.91
CA GLY A 15 24.64 8.07 68.93
C GLY A 15 25.42 7.75 67.64
N ASN A 16 26.60 7.20 67.83
CA ASN A 16 27.50 6.86 66.71
C ASN A 16 27.00 5.66 65.89
N GLU A 17 26.33 4.67 66.53
CA GLU A 17 25.71 3.55 65.83
C GLU A 17 24.48 3.97 65.03
N ARG A 18 23.67 4.87 65.50
CA ARG A 18 22.49 5.43 64.75
C ARG A 18 22.93 6.25 63.56
N GLU A 19 23.99 7.06 63.70
CA GLU A 19 24.55 7.85 62.58
C GLU A 19 25.17 6.96 61.52
N GLN A 20 25.88 5.89 61.89
CA GLN A 20 26.41 4.89 60.97
C GLN A 20 25.33 4.08 60.27
N GLN A 21 24.22 3.73 60.96
CA GLN A 21 23.07 3.06 60.35
C GLN A 21 22.31 3.98 59.37
N GLN A 22 22.20 5.27 59.69
CA GLN A 22 21.56 6.24 58.82
C GLN A 22 22.37 6.50 57.54
N VAL A 23 23.71 6.65 57.66
CA VAL A 23 24.64 6.79 56.50
C VAL A 23 24.63 5.54 55.62
N LYS A 24 24.52 4.36 56.23
CA LYS A 24 24.43 3.09 55.50
C LYS A 24 23.11 2.97 54.75
N ALA A 25 21.97 3.34 55.39
CA ALA A 25 20.65 3.36 54.79
C ALA A 25 20.56 4.37 53.63
N GLU A 26 21.12 5.57 53.79
CA GLU A 26 21.19 6.59 52.75
C GLU A 26 22.06 6.15 51.57
N SER A 27 23.17 5.45 51.86
CA SER A 27 24.06 4.85 50.81
C SER A 27 23.40 3.71 50.07
N GLU A 28 22.64 2.86 50.78
CA GLU A 28 21.84 1.78 50.18
C GLU A 28 20.65 2.35 49.39
N ALA A 29 19.96 3.38 49.86
CA ALA A 29 18.90 4.09 49.13
C ALA A 29 19.47 4.75 47.85
N LYS A 30 20.58 5.46 47.92
CA LYS A 30 21.26 6.04 46.74
C LYS A 30 21.75 5.00 45.77
N ARG A 31 22.21 3.83 46.25
CA ARG A 31 22.56 2.69 45.37
C ARG A 31 21.33 2.07 44.74
N ALA A 32 20.20 1.96 45.45
CA ALA A 32 18.95 1.46 44.95
C ALA A 32 18.33 2.43 43.90
N GLU A 33 18.40 3.75 44.15
CA GLU A 33 18.01 4.77 43.17
C GLU A 33 18.93 4.77 41.94
N ALA A 34 20.24 4.66 42.11
CA ALA A 34 21.19 4.54 41.01
C ALA A 34 21.02 3.23 40.21
N HIS A 35 20.57 2.14 40.83
CA HIS A 35 20.20 0.90 40.15
C HIS A 35 18.84 0.98 39.46
N ALA A 36 17.90 1.74 40.00
CA ALA A 36 16.59 1.97 39.38
C ALA A 36 16.68 2.87 38.12
N ASP A 37 17.67 3.77 38.07
CA ASP A 37 17.94 4.64 36.91
C ASP A 37 18.93 4.04 35.90
N ALA A 38 19.52 2.89 36.19
CA ALA A 38 20.48 2.25 35.28
C ALA A 38 19.76 1.70 34.04
N LYS A 39 20.00 2.33 32.89
CA LYS A 39 19.48 1.85 31.59
C LYS A 39 19.93 0.40 31.35
N PRO A 40 19.04 -0.48 30.85
CA PRO A 40 19.38 -1.86 30.55
C PRO A 40 20.50 -1.91 29.50
N GLN A 41 21.46 -2.81 29.71
CA GLN A 41 22.55 -3.06 28.78
C GLN A 41 22.09 -4.17 27.82
N LEU A 42 21.98 -3.85 26.55
CA LEU A 42 21.51 -4.76 25.50
C LEU A 42 22.54 -4.84 24.38
N THR A 43 22.63 -5.99 23.73
CA THR A 43 23.33 -6.08 22.45
C THR A 43 22.61 -5.27 21.38
N GLY A 44 23.33 -4.81 20.34
CA GLY A 44 22.69 -4.10 19.24
C GLY A 44 21.56 -4.90 18.59
N ALA A 45 21.69 -6.22 18.53
CA ALA A 45 20.66 -7.12 18.06
C ALA A 45 19.39 -7.08 18.94
N GLU A 46 19.54 -7.08 20.24
CA GLU A 46 18.44 -6.91 21.19
C GLU A 46 17.83 -5.50 21.12
N ILE A 47 18.67 -4.47 20.88
CA ILE A 47 18.19 -3.09 20.68
C ILE A 47 17.29 -2.99 19.45
N VAL A 48 17.59 -3.71 18.35
CA VAL A 48 16.71 -3.77 17.18
C VAL A 48 15.31 -4.24 17.60
N TRP A 49 15.20 -5.39 18.26
CA TRP A 49 13.91 -5.94 18.66
C TRP A 49 13.18 -5.11 19.70
N ALA A 50 13.88 -4.63 20.72
CA ALA A 50 13.31 -3.76 21.74
C ALA A 50 12.77 -2.44 21.14
N THR A 51 13.44 -1.93 20.11
CA THR A 51 12.97 -0.74 19.40
C THR A 51 11.73 -1.04 18.56
N LEU A 52 11.72 -2.17 17.82
CA LEU A 52 10.56 -2.60 17.04
C LEU A 52 9.33 -2.82 17.92
N GLU A 53 9.50 -3.49 19.07
CA GLU A 53 8.43 -3.66 20.07
C GLU A 53 7.92 -2.30 20.58
N GLY A 54 8.83 -1.39 20.91
CA GLY A 54 8.49 -0.03 21.36
C GLY A 54 7.77 0.80 20.31
N GLU A 55 8.05 0.62 19.02
CA GLU A 55 7.30 1.23 17.89
C GLU A 55 5.98 0.51 17.59
N GLY A 56 5.61 -0.53 18.35
CA GLY A 56 4.37 -1.27 18.22
C GLY A 56 4.34 -2.26 17.06
N VAL A 57 5.50 -2.67 16.56
CA VAL A 57 5.63 -3.71 15.53
C VAL A 57 5.25 -5.05 16.14
N ARG A 58 4.38 -5.78 15.46
CA ARG A 58 3.94 -7.11 15.89
C ARG A 58 4.45 -8.21 14.98
N GLU A 59 4.58 -7.90 13.70
CA GLU A 59 5.01 -8.84 12.66
C GLU A 59 6.13 -8.24 11.81
N VAL A 60 7.08 -9.07 11.43
CA VAL A 60 8.16 -8.74 10.49
C VAL A 60 8.29 -9.86 9.46
N PHE A 61 8.68 -9.50 8.23
CA PHE A 61 8.87 -10.43 7.12
C PHE A 61 10.35 -10.49 6.77
N GLY A 62 10.94 -11.67 6.64
CA GLY A 62 12.36 -11.69 6.37
C GLY A 62 12.96 -13.04 6.06
N TYR A 63 14.22 -13.00 5.65
CA TYR A 63 15.04 -14.18 5.36
C TYR A 63 16.39 -14.07 6.06
N PRO A 64 16.83 -15.10 6.83
CA PRO A 64 18.09 -15.08 7.57
C PRO A 64 19.30 -15.20 6.65
N GLY A 65 20.45 -14.66 7.11
CA GLY A 65 21.74 -14.81 6.44
C GLY A 65 22.90 -14.32 7.33
N GLY A 66 24.12 -14.56 6.92
CA GLY A 66 25.31 -14.45 7.77
C GLY A 66 25.50 -13.11 8.49
N ALA A 67 25.19 -11.99 7.85
CA ALA A 67 25.40 -10.67 8.41
C ALA A 67 24.28 -10.20 9.36
N ILE A 68 23.09 -10.82 9.31
CA ILE A 68 21.95 -10.47 10.18
C ILE A 68 21.70 -11.55 11.27
N LEU A 69 22.49 -12.62 11.33
CA LEU A 69 22.29 -13.71 12.31
C LEU A 69 22.20 -13.24 13.76
N PRO A 70 22.97 -12.25 14.25
CA PRO A 70 22.81 -11.79 15.62
C PRO A 70 21.40 -11.29 15.93
N VAL A 71 20.75 -10.58 14.99
CA VAL A 71 19.37 -10.12 15.12
C VAL A 71 18.41 -11.30 15.18
N TYR A 72 18.58 -12.32 14.32
CA TYR A 72 17.77 -13.55 14.35
C TYR A 72 17.94 -14.36 15.63
N ASP A 73 19.15 -14.43 16.18
CA ASP A 73 19.41 -15.12 17.45
C ASP A 73 18.69 -14.44 18.63
N ALA A 74 18.72 -13.11 18.69
CA ALA A 74 18.05 -12.33 19.71
C ALA A 74 16.50 -12.38 19.64
N MET A 75 15.92 -12.72 18.50
CA MET A 75 14.48 -12.67 18.22
C MET A 75 13.61 -13.38 19.27
N ARG A 76 14.07 -14.53 19.77
CA ARG A 76 13.31 -15.37 20.72
C ARG A 76 13.03 -14.70 22.07
N LYS A 77 13.68 -13.59 22.36
CA LYS A 77 13.52 -12.82 23.62
C LYS A 77 12.37 -11.81 23.54
N PHE A 78 11.77 -11.62 22.36
CA PHE A 78 10.80 -10.53 22.09
C PHE A 78 9.49 -11.10 21.50
N PRO A 79 8.33 -10.47 21.79
CA PRO A 79 7.03 -10.95 21.35
C PRO A 79 6.68 -10.56 19.89
N VAL A 80 7.67 -10.22 19.07
CA VAL A 80 7.46 -9.87 17.66
C VAL A 80 7.48 -11.15 16.82
N ARG A 81 6.40 -11.40 16.05
CA ARG A 81 6.29 -12.55 15.17
C ARG A 81 7.11 -12.34 13.90
N HIS A 82 7.92 -13.32 13.55
CA HIS A 82 8.66 -13.34 12.30
C HIS A 82 7.98 -14.28 11.30
N ILE A 83 7.74 -13.81 10.08
CA ILE A 83 7.25 -14.59 8.94
C ILE A 83 8.44 -14.89 8.03
N LEU A 84 8.76 -16.18 7.92
CA LEU A 84 9.87 -16.63 7.08
C LEU A 84 9.42 -16.67 5.61
N VAL A 85 9.93 -15.75 4.83
CA VAL A 85 9.67 -15.68 3.37
C VAL A 85 10.54 -16.68 2.60
N ARG A 86 10.36 -16.76 1.28
CA ARG A 86 11.21 -17.57 0.40
C ARG A 86 12.13 -16.74 -0.48
N HIS A 87 11.88 -15.42 -0.53
CA HIS A 87 12.70 -14.45 -1.25
C HIS A 87 12.56 -13.06 -0.60
N GLU A 88 13.62 -12.29 -0.51
CA GLU A 88 13.60 -10.98 0.15
C GLU A 88 12.73 -9.96 -0.59
N GLN A 89 12.60 -10.05 -1.91
CA GLN A 89 11.61 -9.27 -2.65
C GLN A 89 10.20 -9.55 -2.13
N GLY A 90 9.89 -10.83 -1.84
CA GLY A 90 8.65 -11.23 -1.19
C GLY A 90 8.49 -10.58 0.19
N ALA A 91 9.56 -10.49 1.00
CA ALA A 91 9.51 -9.81 2.30
C ALA A 91 9.12 -8.34 2.16
N ALA A 92 9.73 -7.62 1.22
CA ALA A 92 9.41 -6.21 0.99
C ALA A 92 7.95 -6.02 0.50
N HIS A 93 7.46 -6.87 -0.41
CA HIS A 93 6.07 -6.83 -0.87
C HIS A 93 5.07 -7.26 0.23
N MET A 94 5.42 -8.21 1.11
CA MET A 94 4.61 -8.54 2.28
C MET A 94 4.52 -7.37 3.26
N ALA A 95 5.64 -6.68 3.52
CA ALA A 95 5.67 -5.47 4.33
C ALA A 95 4.81 -4.35 3.70
N ASP A 96 4.86 -4.19 2.37
CA ASP A 96 4.04 -3.26 1.60
C ASP A 96 2.54 -3.60 1.74
N GLY A 97 2.14 -4.84 1.45
CA GLY A 97 0.76 -5.29 1.58
C GLY A 97 0.22 -5.17 3.02
N TYR A 98 1.06 -5.47 4.01
CA TYR A 98 0.75 -5.25 5.42
C TYR A 98 0.47 -3.77 5.72
N ALA A 99 1.31 -2.87 5.21
CA ALA A 99 1.15 -1.44 5.43
C ALA A 99 -0.11 -0.88 4.75
N ARG A 100 -0.44 -1.35 3.55
CA ARG A 100 -1.68 -0.95 2.84
C ARG A 100 -2.92 -1.40 3.60
N ALA A 101 -2.98 -2.66 4.02
CA ALA A 101 -4.14 -3.24 4.68
C ALA A 101 -4.34 -2.72 6.10
N SER A 102 -3.25 -2.53 6.89
CA SER A 102 -3.33 -2.10 8.30
C SER A 102 -3.28 -0.59 8.51
N GLY A 103 -2.67 0.16 7.58
CA GLY A 103 -2.32 1.58 7.79
C GLY A 103 -1.11 1.81 8.70
N ARG A 104 -0.43 0.74 9.13
CA ARG A 104 0.79 0.79 9.96
C ARG A 104 2.04 0.63 9.09
N VAL A 105 3.21 0.89 9.65
CA VAL A 105 4.48 0.65 8.96
C VAL A 105 4.73 -0.85 8.83
N GLY A 106 5.04 -1.31 7.62
CA GLY A 106 5.49 -2.68 7.40
C GLY A 106 7.00 -2.80 7.60
N VAL A 107 7.47 -3.96 8.08
CA VAL A 107 8.90 -4.18 8.37
C VAL A 107 9.42 -5.41 7.65
N ALA A 108 10.53 -5.25 6.92
CA ALA A 108 11.24 -6.35 6.28
C ALA A 108 12.67 -6.47 6.80
N LEU A 109 13.17 -7.72 6.94
CA LEU A 109 14.53 -8.04 7.38
C LEU A 109 15.27 -8.82 6.29
N ALA A 110 16.53 -8.44 6.00
CA ALA A 110 17.38 -9.17 5.07
C ALA A 110 18.85 -9.16 5.51
N THR A 111 19.63 -10.09 4.98
CA THR A 111 21.09 -10.08 5.14
C THR A 111 21.75 -9.10 4.17
N SER A 112 23.08 -8.99 4.23
CA SER A 112 23.91 -8.20 3.31
C SER A 112 23.93 -8.78 1.88
N GLY A 113 24.58 -8.08 0.98
CA GLY A 113 24.83 -8.52 -0.39
C GLY A 113 23.53 -8.84 -1.14
N PRO A 114 23.36 -10.09 -1.64
CA PRO A 114 22.19 -10.45 -2.44
C PRO A 114 20.86 -10.31 -1.66
N GLY A 115 20.87 -10.53 -0.33
CA GLY A 115 19.67 -10.35 0.49
C GLY A 115 19.19 -8.89 0.49
N ALA A 116 20.11 -7.95 0.68
CA ALA A 116 19.80 -6.53 0.65
C ALA A 116 19.39 -6.05 -0.75
N THR A 117 20.11 -6.48 -1.81
CA THR A 117 19.78 -6.07 -3.19
C THR A 117 18.43 -6.61 -3.66
N ASN A 118 17.98 -7.77 -3.16
CA ASN A 118 16.67 -8.33 -3.47
C ASN A 118 15.50 -7.49 -2.93
N LEU A 119 15.72 -6.58 -1.96
CA LEU A 119 14.70 -5.67 -1.46
C LEU A 119 14.40 -4.49 -2.41
N VAL A 120 15.31 -4.18 -3.35
CA VAL A 120 15.28 -2.93 -4.12
C VAL A 120 13.99 -2.74 -4.91
N THR A 121 13.50 -3.77 -5.60
CA THR A 121 12.22 -3.71 -6.32
C THR A 121 11.05 -3.39 -5.38
N GLY A 122 11.02 -4.01 -4.19
CA GLY A 122 9.98 -3.74 -3.20
C GLY A 122 10.06 -2.32 -2.62
N LEU A 123 11.27 -1.82 -2.37
CA LEU A 123 11.48 -0.43 -1.96
C LEU A 123 11.00 0.55 -3.04
N ALA A 124 11.35 0.31 -4.30
CA ALA A 124 10.90 1.15 -5.43
C ALA A 124 9.37 1.14 -5.58
N THR A 125 8.73 -0.02 -5.41
CA THR A 125 7.26 -0.16 -5.40
C THR A 125 6.64 0.70 -4.30
N ALA A 126 7.12 0.55 -3.08
CA ALA A 126 6.64 1.32 -1.93
C ALA A 126 6.87 2.83 -2.09
N MET A 127 8.01 3.24 -2.68
CA MET A 127 8.34 4.65 -2.92
C MET A 127 7.36 5.30 -3.89
N LEU A 128 7.08 4.65 -5.03
CA LEU A 128 6.19 5.22 -6.05
C LEU A 128 4.72 5.27 -5.60
N ASP A 129 4.29 4.34 -4.76
CA ASP A 129 2.93 4.27 -4.24
C ASP A 129 2.76 4.96 -2.87
N SER A 130 3.83 5.55 -2.34
CA SER A 130 3.80 6.25 -1.04
C SER A 130 3.42 5.34 0.13
N ILE A 131 4.04 4.15 0.21
CA ILE A 131 3.77 3.15 1.24
C ILE A 131 4.86 3.17 2.31
N PRO A 132 4.51 3.35 3.61
CA PRO A 132 5.48 3.37 4.69
C PRO A 132 5.97 1.95 5.01
N ILE A 133 7.20 1.63 4.65
CA ILE A 133 7.89 0.42 5.07
C ILE A 133 9.27 0.76 5.62
N VAL A 134 9.76 -0.03 6.58
CA VAL A 134 11.13 0.03 7.10
C VAL A 134 11.81 -1.30 6.79
N CYS A 135 12.86 -1.24 5.97
CA CYS A 135 13.68 -2.40 5.67
C CYS A 135 14.96 -2.33 6.52
N ILE A 136 15.28 -3.42 7.23
CA ILE A 136 16.47 -3.53 8.07
C ILE A 136 17.37 -4.58 7.43
N THR A 137 18.61 -4.19 7.11
CA THR A 137 19.62 -5.09 6.54
C THR A 137 20.78 -5.27 7.48
N GLY A 138 21.35 -6.47 7.48
CA GLY A 138 22.65 -6.69 8.09
C GLY A 138 23.75 -6.33 7.10
N GLN A 139 24.85 -5.77 7.60
CA GLN A 139 26.04 -5.45 6.82
C GLN A 139 27.26 -6.20 7.38
N VAL A 140 28.30 -6.34 6.57
CA VAL A 140 29.58 -6.87 7.06
C VAL A 140 30.11 -6.04 8.23
N SER A 141 31.10 -6.54 8.97
CA SER A 141 31.72 -5.77 10.07
C SER A 141 32.29 -4.45 9.56
N SER A 142 32.14 -3.38 10.36
CA SER A 142 32.69 -2.05 10.04
C SER A 142 34.16 -2.04 9.71
N LYS A 143 34.90 -3.03 10.24
CA LYS A 143 36.37 -3.19 10.04
C LYS A 143 36.74 -3.60 8.62
N VAL A 144 35.80 -4.15 7.85
CA VAL A 144 36.05 -4.66 6.49
C VAL A 144 35.20 -3.94 5.44
N LEU A 145 34.49 -2.90 5.83
CA LEU A 145 33.77 -2.05 4.88
C LEU A 145 34.73 -1.43 3.86
N GLY A 146 34.36 -1.49 2.57
CA GLY A 146 35.17 -0.97 1.46
C GLY A 146 36.32 -1.87 1.04
N SER A 147 36.35 -3.14 1.51
CA SER A 147 37.40 -4.11 1.17
C SER A 147 36.94 -5.22 0.20
N ASP A 148 35.74 -5.10 -0.38
CA ASP A 148 35.10 -6.14 -1.20
C ASP A 148 34.92 -7.46 -0.43
N ALA A 149 34.58 -7.37 0.85
CA ALA A 149 34.35 -8.52 1.70
C ALA A 149 33.21 -9.39 1.19
N PHE A 150 33.21 -10.68 1.55
CA PHE A 150 32.16 -11.61 1.11
C PHE A 150 30.75 -11.09 1.48
N GLN A 151 29.90 -10.96 0.47
CA GLN A 151 28.54 -10.39 0.55
C GLN A 151 28.49 -8.93 1.04
N GLU A 152 29.55 -8.17 0.89
CA GLU A 152 29.51 -6.72 1.05
C GLU A 152 28.82 -6.09 -0.17
N ILE A 153 28.00 -5.08 0.07
CA ILE A 153 27.42 -4.21 -0.94
C ILE A 153 27.09 -2.84 -0.35
N ASP A 154 27.30 -1.78 -1.09
CA ASP A 154 26.83 -0.44 -0.73
C ASP A 154 25.32 -0.32 -1.00
N ILE A 155 24.55 -0.92 -0.10
CA ILE A 155 23.08 -0.90 -0.23
C ILE A 155 22.51 0.50 0.00
N THR A 156 23.20 1.36 0.76
CA THR A 156 22.77 2.74 0.98
C THR A 156 22.89 3.55 -0.31
N GLY A 157 23.98 3.41 -1.06
CA GLY A 157 24.14 4.02 -2.37
C GLY A 157 23.10 3.51 -3.38
N ILE A 158 22.87 2.18 -3.42
CA ILE A 158 21.89 1.56 -4.33
C ILE A 158 20.46 2.03 -4.03
N THR A 159 20.09 2.18 -2.78
CA THR A 159 18.70 2.51 -2.38
C THR A 159 18.42 4.00 -2.27
N LEU A 160 19.41 4.85 -2.44
CA LEU A 160 19.27 6.32 -2.36
C LEU A 160 18.08 6.85 -3.21
N PRO A 161 17.91 6.47 -4.50
CA PRO A 161 16.82 6.99 -5.33
C PRO A 161 15.47 6.34 -5.08
N VAL A 162 15.39 5.25 -4.32
CA VAL A 162 14.17 4.46 -4.11
C VAL A 162 13.71 4.42 -2.65
N THR A 163 14.28 5.28 -1.80
CA THR A 163 13.89 5.45 -0.40
C THR A 163 13.74 6.92 -0.04
N LYS A 164 12.96 7.22 0.97
CA LYS A 164 12.91 8.57 1.55
C LYS A 164 14.18 8.91 2.30
N HIS A 165 14.78 7.92 2.92
CA HIS A 165 16.05 8.01 3.62
C HIS A 165 16.65 6.62 3.83
N ASN A 166 17.96 6.55 4.03
CA ASN A 166 18.64 5.33 4.44
C ASN A 166 19.77 5.64 5.43
N TYR A 167 20.18 4.62 6.18
CA TYR A 167 21.19 4.71 7.22
C TYR A 167 22.21 3.58 7.09
N LEU A 168 23.48 3.87 7.35
CA LEU A 168 24.51 2.88 7.66
C LEU A 168 24.90 3.04 9.13
N ILE A 169 24.63 2.03 9.95
CA ILE A 169 24.84 2.03 11.39
C ILE A 169 26.03 1.16 11.73
N THR A 170 27.07 1.75 12.33
CA THR A 170 28.31 1.09 12.71
C THR A 170 28.53 0.98 14.22
N ARG A 171 27.62 1.50 15.04
CA ARG A 171 27.67 1.53 16.50
C ARG A 171 26.35 1.12 17.12
N ALA A 172 26.38 0.32 18.18
CA ALA A 172 25.15 -0.19 18.81
C ALA A 172 24.24 0.91 19.38
N GLU A 173 24.84 1.98 19.95
CA GLU A 173 24.10 3.11 20.52
C GLU A 173 23.31 3.93 19.50
N ASP A 174 23.65 3.85 18.21
CA ASP A 174 22.98 4.57 17.13
C ASP A 174 21.77 3.81 16.56
N ILE A 175 21.59 2.52 16.91
CA ILE A 175 20.54 1.66 16.36
C ILE A 175 19.14 2.18 16.74
N ALA A 176 18.87 2.37 18.04
CA ALA A 176 17.54 2.81 18.48
C ALA A 176 17.17 4.21 17.95
N PRO A 177 18.05 5.23 17.99
CA PRO A 177 17.76 6.53 17.40
C PRO A 177 17.45 6.46 15.90
N ALA A 178 18.25 5.70 15.13
CA ALA A 178 18.07 5.57 13.68
C ALA A 178 16.77 4.83 13.32
N LEU A 179 16.45 3.72 13.99
CA LEU A 179 15.21 2.99 13.77
C LEU A 179 13.98 3.85 14.09
N ARG A 180 13.96 4.52 15.23
CA ARG A 180 12.85 5.41 15.60
C ARG A 180 12.69 6.55 14.60
N GLU A 181 13.79 7.12 14.13
CA GLU A 181 13.74 8.15 13.09
C GLU A 181 13.27 7.57 11.75
N ALA A 182 13.68 6.35 11.39
CA ALA A 182 13.21 5.65 10.19
C ALA A 182 11.68 5.47 10.20
N PHE A 183 11.10 5.02 11.32
CA PHE A 183 9.64 4.90 11.46
C PHE A 183 8.94 6.26 11.31
N ARG A 184 9.48 7.30 11.93
CA ARG A 184 8.95 8.66 11.79
C ARG A 184 9.02 9.15 10.33
N ILE A 185 10.17 9.02 9.66
CA ILE A 185 10.35 9.46 8.27
C ILE A 185 9.42 8.69 7.33
N ALA A 186 9.28 7.37 7.53
CA ALA A 186 8.41 6.55 6.69
C ALA A 186 6.97 7.03 6.69
N GLN A 187 6.47 7.57 7.80
CA GLN A 187 5.06 7.96 7.98
C GLN A 187 4.79 9.45 7.74
N THR A 188 5.79 10.33 7.92
CA THR A 188 5.57 11.79 7.91
C THR A 188 5.60 12.39 6.52
N GLY A 189 4.78 13.41 6.27
CA GLY A 189 4.60 14.01 4.96
C GLY A 189 4.03 12.98 3.99
N ARG A 190 4.50 12.97 2.73
CA ARG A 190 4.22 11.87 1.82
C ARG A 190 4.89 10.60 2.34
N PRO A 191 4.15 9.53 2.69
CA PRO A 191 4.75 8.31 3.21
C PRO A 191 5.69 7.63 2.20
N GLY A 192 6.57 6.75 2.69
CA GLY A 192 7.45 6.00 1.81
C GLY A 192 8.47 5.14 2.58
N PRO A 193 9.29 4.36 1.86
CA PRO A 193 10.22 3.43 2.46
C PRO A 193 11.46 4.10 3.05
N VAL A 194 12.01 3.46 4.10
CA VAL A 194 13.32 3.78 4.68
C VAL A 194 14.11 2.50 4.87
N LEU A 195 15.43 2.55 4.63
CA LEU A 195 16.32 1.42 4.85
C LEU A 195 17.29 1.74 5.99
N VAL A 196 17.53 0.75 6.86
CA VAL A 196 18.51 0.83 7.96
C VAL A 196 19.46 -0.35 7.84
N ASP A 197 20.69 -0.08 7.41
CA ASP A 197 21.76 -1.07 7.24
C ASP A 197 22.65 -1.08 8.48
N ILE A 198 22.83 -2.25 9.14
CA ILE A 198 23.46 -2.35 10.45
C ILE A 198 24.64 -3.33 10.37
N THR A 199 25.85 -2.84 10.64
CA THR A 199 27.03 -3.69 10.61
C THR A 199 26.98 -4.78 11.68
N LYS A 200 27.60 -5.93 11.38
CA LYS A 200 27.57 -7.12 12.26
C LYS A 200 28.18 -6.86 13.63
N ASP A 201 29.25 -6.09 13.71
CA ASP A 201 29.89 -5.70 14.97
C ASP A 201 29.02 -4.74 15.79
N ALA A 202 28.25 -3.83 15.15
CA ALA A 202 27.26 -3.01 15.85
C ALA A 202 26.12 -3.86 16.43
N GLN A 203 25.66 -4.90 15.70
CA GLN A 203 24.65 -5.84 16.21
C GLN A 203 25.15 -6.62 17.43
N GLN A 204 26.44 -6.93 17.51
CA GLN A 204 27.06 -7.71 18.59
C GLN A 204 27.50 -6.88 19.78
N ALA A 205 27.82 -5.60 19.60
CA ALA A 205 28.26 -4.71 20.66
C ALA A 205 27.14 -4.45 21.67
N VAL A 206 27.52 -4.25 22.93
CA VAL A 206 26.60 -3.95 24.04
C VAL A 206 26.53 -2.44 24.24
N ALA A 207 25.33 -1.90 24.36
CA ALA A 207 25.08 -0.50 24.64
C ALA A 207 23.92 -0.31 25.62
N ALA A 208 23.84 0.87 26.24
CA ALA A 208 22.74 1.24 27.09
C ALA A 208 21.49 1.53 26.22
N PHE A 209 20.39 0.86 26.50
CA PHE A 209 19.14 1.04 25.80
C PHE A 209 18.21 2.02 26.52
N ASP A 210 17.75 3.04 25.80
CA ASP A 210 16.74 3.98 26.28
C ASP A 210 15.78 4.33 25.17
N PHE A 211 14.65 3.64 25.12
CA PHE A 211 13.64 3.89 24.09
C PHE A 211 13.09 5.32 24.12
N LYS A 212 12.85 5.89 25.31
CA LYS A 212 12.33 7.24 25.45
C LYS A 212 13.36 8.31 25.09
N GLY A 213 14.61 8.12 25.52
CA GLY A 213 15.73 9.02 25.21
C GLY A 213 16.14 8.98 23.74
N ALA A 214 15.89 7.85 23.06
CA ALA A 214 16.08 7.70 21.61
C ALA A 214 14.96 8.34 20.78
N ALA A 215 14.05 9.12 21.38
CA ALA A 215 12.96 9.76 20.64
C ALA A 215 13.51 10.64 19.50
N PRO A 216 12.99 10.50 18.28
CA PRO A 216 13.40 11.33 17.15
C PRO A 216 13.13 12.80 17.48
N ARG A 217 13.98 13.69 16.97
CA ARG A 217 13.75 15.13 17.11
C ARG A 217 12.33 15.45 16.64
N ALA A 218 11.61 16.29 17.39
CA ALA A 218 10.25 16.64 17.06
C ALA A 218 10.18 17.13 15.61
N TYR A 219 9.47 16.38 14.77
CA TYR A 219 9.12 16.83 13.43
C TYR A 219 8.20 18.03 13.61
N ARG A 220 8.63 19.16 13.12
CA ARG A 220 7.70 20.28 12.94
C ARG A 220 7.06 20.02 11.58
N PRO A 221 5.78 19.61 11.53
CA PRO A 221 5.08 19.59 10.26
C PRO A 221 5.27 20.97 9.63
N HIS A 222 5.47 21.00 8.34
CA HIS A 222 5.55 22.27 7.61
C HIS A 222 4.36 23.11 8.08
N PRO A 223 4.52 24.39 8.49
CA PRO A 223 3.44 25.19 9.09
C PRO A 223 2.42 25.62 8.03
N MET A 224 1.80 24.65 7.34
CA MET A 224 1.15 24.85 6.06
C MET A 224 -0.28 25.33 6.17
N LEU A 225 -1.01 24.81 7.13
CA LEU A 225 -2.43 25.15 7.26
C LEU A 225 -2.72 26.44 8.02
N LYS A 226 -1.76 26.96 8.79
CA LYS A 226 -1.99 28.22 9.51
C LYS A 226 -1.89 29.47 8.65
N ALA A 227 -1.42 29.39 7.41
CA ALA A 227 -1.01 30.55 6.63
C ALA A 227 -1.89 30.90 5.43
N ASP A 228 -2.77 30.03 4.94
CA ASP A 228 -3.46 30.33 3.69
C ASP A 228 -5.00 30.27 3.76
N PHE A 229 -5.57 31.06 4.67
CA PHE A 229 -7.01 31.36 4.63
C PHE A 229 -7.45 31.98 3.28
N ALA A 230 -6.54 32.61 2.55
CA ALA A 230 -6.82 33.14 1.23
C ALA A 230 -7.05 32.01 0.22
N ALA A 231 -6.17 31.00 0.18
CA ALA A 231 -6.33 29.84 -0.70
C ALA A 231 -7.61 29.04 -0.37
N VAL A 232 -7.93 28.84 0.92
CA VAL A 232 -9.18 28.18 1.32
C VAL A 232 -10.42 28.99 0.88
N THR A 233 -10.36 30.31 1.03
CA THR A 233 -11.44 31.22 0.59
C THR A 233 -11.60 31.18 -0.94
N ASP A 234 -10.51 31.16 -1.69
CA ASP A 234 -10.54 31.11 -3.16
C ASP A 234 -10.99 29.73 -3.65
N ALA A 235 -10.58 28.64 -3.00
CA ALA A 235 -11.10 27.30 -3.27
C ALA A 235 -12.63 27.26 -3.05
N ALA A 236 -13.11 27.76 -1.91
CA ALA A 236 -14.53 27.82 -1.62
C ALA A 236 -15.32 28.67 -2.62
N LYS A 237 -14.76 29.77 -3.13
CA LYS A 237 -15.38 30.59 -4.21
C LYS A 237 -15.50 29.80 -5.50
N LEU A 238 -14.40 29.10 -5.91
CA LEU A 238 -14.40 28.27 -7.13
C LEU A 238 -15.44 27.15 -7.03
N ILE A 239 -15.51 26.46 -5.91
CA ILE A 239 -16.47 25.34 -5.69
C ILE A 239 -17.91 25.87 -5.78
N ARG A 240 -18.23 26.99 -5.15
CA ARG A 240 -19.58 27.57 -5.21
C ARG A 240 -19.98 28.10 -6.60
N ALA A 241 -19.01 28.49 -7.41
CA ALA A 241 -19.26 29.05 -8.74
C ALA A 241 -19.38 27.98 -9.84
N ALA A 242 -18.85 26.78 -9.60
CA ALA A 242 -18.77 25.71 -10.59
C ALA A 242 -20.16 25.17 -10.95
N LYS A 243 -20.34 24.86 -12.23
CA LYS A 243 -21.55 24.26 -12.79
C LYS A 243 -21.37 22.80 -13.15
N ARG A 244 -20.12 22.39 -13.44
CA ARG A 244 -19.73 21.03 -13.83
C ARG A 244 -18.49 20.58 -13.04
N PRO A 245 -18.53 20.61 -11.71
CA PRO A 245 -17.40 20.20 -10.89
C PRO A 245 -17.26 18.68 -10.89
N VAL A 246 -16.00 18.19 -10.71
CA VAL A 246 -15.67 16.79 -10.46
C VAL A 246 -14.60 16.73 -9.37
N ILE A 247 -14.82 15.86 -8.36
CA ILE A 247 -13.77 15.50 -7.39
C ILE A 247 -12.94 14.36 -7.99
N LEU A 248 -11.62 14.49 -7.91
CA LEU A 248 -10.67 13.45 -8.28
C LEU A 248 -10.05 12.89 -7.01
N ALA A 249 -10.48 11.69 -6.60
CA ALA A 249 -10.02 11.04 -5.37
C ALA A 249 -8.81 10.15 -5.65
N GLY A 250 -7.67 10.48 -5.07
CA GLY A 250 -6.44 9.70 -5.16
C GLY A 250 -6.13 8.91 -3.89
N HIS A 251 -4.95 8.27 -3.86
CA HIS A 251 -4.49 7.48 -2.72
C HIS A 251 -4.41 8.28 -1.41
N GLY A 252 -4.20 9.61 -1.50
CA GLY A 252 -4.18 10.49 -0.34
C GLY A 252 -5.48 10.47 0.47
N VAL A 253 -6.63 10.19 -0.15
CA VAL A 253 -7.91 10.01 0.57
C VAL A 253 -7.82 8.86 1.57
N ILE A 254 -7.25 7.73 1.14
CA ILE A 254 -7.07 6.54 1.98
C ILE A 254 -5.97 6.76 3.03
N LYS A 255 -4.85 7.41 2.63
CA LYS A 255 -3.70 7.64 3.52
C LYS A 255 -4.00 8.58 4.66
N SER A 256 -4.75 9.64 4.43
CA SER A 256 -5.16 10.60 5.46
C SER A 256 -6.45 10.20 6.19
N ASN A 257 -7.02 9.01 5.90
CA ASN A 257 -8.32 8.56 6.42
C ASN A 257 -9.43 9.61 6.19
N ALA A 258 -9.45 10.23 5.01
CA ALA A 258 -10.34 11.35 4.69
C ALA A 258 -11.63 10.95 3.97
N THR A 259 -11.95 9.65 3.86
CA THR A 259 -13.12 9.11 3.15
C THR A 259 -14.42 9.84 3.55
N GLU A 260 -14.72 9.93 4.85
CA GLU A 260 -15.94 10.60 5.34
C GLU A 260 -15.97 12.10 4.99
N ARG A 261 -14.81 12.77 4.98
CA ARG A 261 -14.70 14.19 4.65
C ARG A 261 -14.88 14.45 3.15
N VAL A 262 -14.33 13.57 2.32
CA VAL A 262 -14.57 13.61 0.86
C VAL A 262 -16.03 13.34 0.55
N MET A 263 -16.64 12.37 1.23
CA MET A 263 -18.09 12.11 1.15
C MET A 263 -18.89 13.36 1.54
N ALA A 264 -18.56 13.97 2.68
CA ALA A 264 -19.25 15.19 3.11
C ALA A 264 -19.10 16.35 2.11
N LEU A 265 -17.96 16.49 1.45
CA LEU A 265 -17.78 17.48 0.38
C LEU A 265 -18.65 17.14 -0.83
N ALA A 266 -18.62 15.89 -1.28
CA ALA A 266 -19.37 15.42 -2.44
C ALA A 266 -20.89 15.58 -2.23
N GLU A 267 -21.40 15.11 -1.11
CA GLU A 267 -22.84 15.19 -0.77
C GLU A 267 -23.31 16.63 -0.56
N ARG A 268 -22.53 17.42 0.21
CA ARG A 268 -22.88 18.82 0.49
C ARG A 268 -23.00 19.67 -0.77
N MET A 269 -22.11 19.43 -1.74
CA MET A 269 -22.04 20.21 -2.97
C MET A 269 -22.60 19.49 -4.19
N GLN A 270 -23.12 18.25 -4.03
CA GLN A 270 -23.63 17.38 -5.08
C GLN A 270 -22.63 17.21 -6.23
N ILE A 271 -21.36 16.94 -5.89
CA ILE A 271 -20.24 16.81 -6.82
C ILE A 271 -19.94 15.33 -7.06
N PRO A 272 -19.92 14.85 -8.31
CA PRO A 272 -19.51 13.49 -8.64
C PRO A 272 -18.02 13.25 -8.36
N VAL A 273 -17.69 12.01 -7.99
CA VAL A 273 -16.34 11.60 -7.59
C VAL A 273 -15.80 10.57 -8.56
N ALA A 274 -14.67 10.86 -9.17
CA ALA A 274 -13.86 9.95 -9.96
C ALA A 274 -12.64 9.50 -9.14
N GLU A 275 -12.24 8.24 -9.25
CA GLU A 275 -11.16 7.68 -8.44
C GLU A 275 -9.96 7.28 -9.32
N THR A 276 -8.73 7.50 -8.82
CA THR A 276 -7.55 6.88 -9.43
C THR A 276 -7.49 5.40 -9.07
N LEU A 277 -6.69 4.60 -9.77
CA LEU A 277 -6.49 3.18 -9.44
C LEU A 277 -6.17 2.98 -7.93
N LEU A 278 -5.23 3.75 -7.38
CA LEU A 278 -4.88 3.67 -5.96
C LEU A 278 -5.87 4.40 -5.04
N GLY A 279 -6.82 5.12 -5.59
CA GLY A 279 -7.91 5.79 -4.87
C GLY A 279 -9.13 4.91 -4.67
N LEU A 280 -9.27 3.83 -5.44
CA LEU A 280 -10.42 2.93 -5.37
C LEU A 280 -10.69 2.44 -3.96
N GLY A 281 -11.96 2.54 -3.53
CA GLY A 281 -12.41 2.31 -2.17
C GLY A 281 -12.20 3.50 -1.22
N GLY A 282 -11.55 4.57 -1.65
CA GLY A 282 -11.51 5.85 -0.94
C GLY A 282 -12.84 6.59 -0.95
N PHE A 283 -13.69 6.26 -1.90
CA PHE A 283 -15.09 6.65 -1.98
C PHE A 283 -15.93 5.39 -2.26
N PRO A 284 -17.07 5.15 -1.57
CA PRO A 284 -17.84 3.92 -1.77
C PRO A 284 -18.32 3.77 -3.21
N ALA A 285 -18.06 2.65 -3.85
CA ALA A 285 -18.39 2.45 -5.27
C ALA A 285 -19.91 2.41 -5.52
N SER A 286 -20.73 2.01 -4.53
CA SER A 286 -22.19 2.00 -4.60
C SER A 286 -22.83 3.38 -4.41
N HIS A 287 -22.05 4.39 -3.98
CA HIS A 287 -22.59 5.72 -3.72
C HIS A 287 -23.11 6.38 -5.02
N PRO A 288 -24.28 7.05 -5.02
CA PRO A 288 -24.86 7.66 -6.23
C PRO A 288 -23.96 8.67 -6.95
N LEU A 289 -23.06 9.32 -6.21
CA LEU A 289 -22.07 10.27 -6.75
C LEU A 289 -20.79 9.59 -7.25
N SER A 290 -20.59 8.28 -7.05
CA SER A 290 -19.43 7.57 -7.56
C SER A 290 -19.49 7.40 -9.08
N LEU A 291 -18.45 7.83 -9.76
CA LEU A 291 -18.31 7.66 -11.21
C LEU A 291 -17.48 6.40 -11.55
N GLY A 292 -16.64 5.93 -10.65
CA GLY A 292 -15.68 4.85 -10.88
C GLY A 292 -14.29 5.34 -11.25
N MET A 293 -13.49 4.46 -11.85
CA MET A 293 -12.07 4.73 -12.15
C MET A 293 -11.90 5.68 -13.34
N MET A 294 -10.95 6.62 -13.20
CA MET A 294 -10.48 7.52 -14.26
C MET A 294 -9.17 7.07 -14.89
N GLY A 295 -8.82 7.65 -16.03
CA GLY A 295 -7.52 7.50 -16.67
C GLY A 295 -7.49 6.49 -17.82
N MET A 296 -6.30 5.96 -18.13
CA MET A 296 -6.03 5.16 -19.33
C MET A 296 -7.01 3.99 -19.55
N HIS A 297 -7.33 3.25 -18.50
CA HIS A 297 -8.31 2.17 -18.50
C HIS A 297 -9.55 2.50 -17.67
N GLY A 298 -9.74 3.80 -17.40
CA GLY A 298 -10.92 4.32 -16.70
C GLY A 298 -12.16 4.26 -17.56
N GLU A 299 -13.30 4.35 -16.91
CA GLU A 299 -14.59 4.34 -17.59
C GLU A 299 -14.74 5.53 -18.54
N SER A 300 -15.29 5.29 -19.72
CA SER A 300 -15.37 6.33 -20.76
C SER A 300 -16.19 7.55 -20.35
N TRP A 301 -17.29 7.36 -19.61
CA TRP A 301 -18.09 8.48 -19.08
C TRP A 301 -17.37 9.27 -18.03
N VAL A 302 -16.45 8.64 -17.24
CA VAL A 302 -15.63 9.34 -16.24
C VAL A 302 -14.62 10.25 -16.93
N ASN A 303 -13.90 9.74 -17.90
CA ASN A 303 -12.94 10.52 -18.68
C ASN A 303 -13.64 11.65 -19.46
N GLN A 304 -14.83 11.42 -19.99
CA GLN A 304 -15.64 12.44 -20.64
C GLN A 304 -16.06 13.53 -19.63
N ALA A 305 -16.55 13.14 -18.46
CA ALA A 305 -16.92 14.09 -17.41
C ALA A 305 -15.73 14.98 -16.97
N ILE A 306 -14.53 14.41 -16.86
CA ILE A 306 -13.30 15.17 -16.56
C ILE A 306 -13.01 16.19 -17.67
N GLN A 307 -13.14 15.80 -18.95
CA GLN A 307 -12.86 16.68 -20.08
C GLN A 307 -13.89 17.83 -20.22
N GLU A 308 -15.14 17.59 -19.84
CA GLU A 308 -16.23 18.56 -19.89
C GLU A 308 -16.35 19.42 -18.62
N ALA A 309 -15.61 19.07 -17.56
CA ALA A 309 -15.66 19.79 -16.29
C ALA A 309 -15.25 21.26 -16.43
N ASP A 310 -15.84 22.13 -15.60
CA ASP A 310 -15.40 23.53 -15.40
C ASP A 310 -14.57 23.69 -14.12
N LEU A 311 -14.59 22.68 -13.23
CA LEU A 311 -13.76 22.63 -12.03
C LEU A 311 -13.35 21.19 -11.71
N LEU A 312 -12.06 20.96 -11.49
CA LEU A 312 -11.52 19.74 -10.91
C LEU A 312 -11.02 20.00 -9.50
N ILE A 313 -11.41 19.14 -8.56
CA ILE A 313 -10.94 19.17 -7.17
C ILE A 313 -10.11 17.92 -6.93
N ALA A 314 -8.80 18.02 -7.09
CA ALA A 314 -7.88 16.91 -6.94
C ALA A 314 -7.51 16.71 -5.47
N CYS A 315 -7.88 15.57 -4.91
CA CYS A 315 -7.73 15.19 -3.52
C CYS A 315 -6.66 14.10 -3.37
N GLY A 316 -5.43 14.47 -3.00
CA GLY A 316 -4.34 13.53 -2.73
C GLY A 316 -3.96 12.66 -3.92
N MET A 317 -3.74 13.25 -5.09
CA MET A 317 -3.29 12.60 -6.32
C MET A 317 -2.24 13.44 -7.04
N ARG A 318 -1.38 12.81 -7.85
CA ARG A 318 -0.20 13.47 -8.46
C ARG A 318 -0.32 13.80 -9.94
N PHE A 319 -1.47 13.65 -10.57
CA PHE A 319 -1.67 13.90 -12.01
C PHE A 319 -0.64 13.18 -12.88
N ASP A 320 -0.45 11.89 -12.70
CA ASP A 320 0.47 11.09 -13.52
C ASP A 320 -0.08 10.83 -14.94
N ASP A 321 0.77 10.32 -15.81
CA ASP A 321 0.48 10.09 -17.22
C ASP A 321 -0.65 9.08 -17.45
N ARG A 322 -0.86 8.14 -16.52
CA ARG A 322 -1.94 7.16 -16.58
C ARG A 322 -3.30 7.76 -16.33
N VAL A 323 -3.35 8.89 -15.62
CA VAL A 323 -4.58 9.64 -15.33
C VAL A 323 -4.85 10.73 -16.35
N THR A 324 -3.81 11.45 -16.77
CA THR A 324 -3.99 12.67 -17.57
C THR A 324 -4.00 12.44 -19.08
N GLY A 325 -3.32 11.38 -19.56
CA GLY A 325 -2.98 11.31 -20.97
C GLY A 325 -2.16 12.54 -21.38
N THR A 326 -2.41 13.07 -22.59
CA THR A 326 -1.73 14.27 -23.11
C THR A 326 -2.08 15.51 -22.28
N LEU A 327 -1.09 16.06 -21.59
CA LEU A 327 -1.26 17.21 -20.67
C LEU A 327 -1.86 18.44 -21.33
N ALA A 328 -1.52 18.72 -22.59
CA ALA A 328 -1.99 19.91 -23.32
C ALA A 328 -3.52 19.91 -23.54
N THR A 329 -4.14 18.75 -23.54
CA THR A 329 -5.58 18.57 -23.78
C THR A 329 -6.36 18.11 -22.56
N TYR A 330 -5.68 17.97 -21.41
CA TYR A 330 -6.31 17.50 -20.17
C TYR A 330 -7.19 18.56 -19.52
N ALA A 331 -8.49 18.33 -19.51
CA ALA A 331 -9.52 19.20 -18.94
C ALA A 331 -9.25 20.69 -19.24
N PRO A 332 -9.26 21.09 -20.53
CA PRO A 332 -8.76 22.41 -20.95
C PRO A 332 -9.65 23.57 -20.47
N HIS A 333 -10.91 23.28 -20.12
CA HIS A 333 -11.87 24.29 -19.67
C HIS A 333 -11.98 24.36 -18.15
N ALA A 334 -11.39 23.37 -17.42
CA ALA A 334 -11.53 23.28 -15.99
C ALA A 334 -10.50 24.14 -15.24
N LYS A 335 -10.98 24.91 -14.26
CA LYS A 335 -10.14 25.38 -13.17
C LYS A 335 -9.76 24.20 -12.28
N LYS A 336 -8.65 24.30 -11.57
CA LYS A 336 -8.10 23.16 -10.82
C LYS A 336 -7.73 23.59 -9.41
N ILE A 337 -8.33 22.90 -8.41
CA ILE A 337 -7.93 22.94 -7.01
C ILE A 337 -7.13 21.67 -6.74
N HIS A 338 -5.94 21.80 -6.15
CA HIS A 338 -5.11 20.64 -5.78
C HIS A 338 -4.85 20.63 -4.29
N ILE A 339 -5.37 19.60 -3.60
CA ILE A 339 -5.14 19.35 -2.18
C ILE A 339 -4.11 18.24 -2.09
N GLU A 340 -2.89 18.56 -1.63
CA GLU A 340 -1.75 17.65 -1.68
C GLU A 340 -0.82 17.86 -0.48
N ILE A 341 -0.29 16.77 0.06
CA ILE A 341 0.63 16.80 1.21
C ILE A 341 2.07 17.11 0.78
N ASP A 342 2.43 16.76 -0.47
CA ASP A 342 3.77 16.96 -1.03
C ASP A 342 3.81 18.22 -1.90
N PRO A 343 4.46 19.30 -1.43
CA PRO A 343 4.55 20.54 -2.21
C PRO A 343 5.27 20.37 -3.55
N ALA A 344 6.09 19.31 -3.72
CA ALA A 344 6.80 19.05 -4.97
C ALA A 344 5.86 18.56 -6.09
N GLU A 345 4.67 18.08 -5.77
CA GLU A 345 3.67 17.66 -6.77
C GLU A 345 2.85 18.86 -7.31
N ILE A 346 2.85 20.02 -6.61
CA ILE A 346 2.12 21.20 -7.04
C ILE A 346 2.72 21.78 -8.31
N ASN A 347 1.91 21.95 -9.34
CA ASN A 347 2.31 22.49 -10.66
C ASN A 347 3.39 21.66 -11.40
N LYS A 348 3.64 20.43 -10.97
CA LYS A 348 4.65 19.55 -11.57
C LYS A 348 4.24 19.11 -12.98
N ASN A 349 3.08 18.49 -13.11
CA ASN A 349 2.55 18.00 -14.39
C ASN A 349 1.41 18.90 -14.90
N VAL A 350 0.49 19.28 -14.05
CA VAL A 350 -0.69 20.09 -14.37
C VAL A 350 -0.64 21.37 -13.56
N LYS A 351 -0.81 22.52 -14.23
CA LYS A 351 -0.93 23.81 -13.53
C LYS A 351 -2.29 23.89 -12.83
N VAL A 352 -2.28 24.38 -11.59
CA VAL A 352 -3.48 24.52 -10.78
C VAL A 352 -3.78 25.98 -10.46
N ASP A 353 -5.06 26.33 -10.32
CA ASP A 353 -5.51 27.69 -9.97
C ASP A 353 -5.40 27.94 -8.47
N VAL A 354 -5.65 26.92 -7.64
CA VAL A 354 -5.53 26.99 -6.18
C VAL A 354 -4.84 25.73 -5.68
N ALA A 355 -3.78 25.91 -4.89
CA ALA A 355 -3.09 24.83 -4.19
C ALA A 355 -3.40 24.90 -2.69
N LEU A 356 -3.84 23.78 -2.10
CA LEU A 356 -4.04 23.61 -0.67
C LEU A 356 -3.06 22.51 -0.21
N ILE A 357 -1.93 22.93 0.36
CA ILE A 357 -0.87 22.02 0.72
C ILE A 357 -1.06 21.57 2.18
N GLY A 358 -1.20 20.27 2.48
CA GLY A 358 -1.40 19.70 3.81
C GLY A 358 -2.01 18.33 3.80
N ASP A 359 -2.23 17.76 5.00
CA ASP A 359 -3.03 16.54 5.13
C ASP A 359 -4.46 16.81 4.63
N LEU A 360 -4.94 15.91 3.77
CA LEU A 360 -6.25 16.09 3.12
C LEU A 360 -7.38 16.21 4.13
N GLY A 361 -7.37 15.40 5.20
CA GLY A 361 -8.40 15.45 6.23
C GLY A 361 -8.40 16.80 6.93
N GLU A 362 -7.23 17.31 7.35
CA GLU A 362 -7.09 18.60 8.00
C GLU A 362 -7.52 19.76 7.08
N VAL A 363 -7.15 19.71 5.80
CA VAL A 363 -7.55 20.72 4.81
C VAL A 363 -9.07 20.74 4.64
N LEU A 364 -9.70 19.57 4.52
CA LEU A 364 -11.16 19.47 4.37
C LEU A 364 -11.90 19.93 5.64
N ASP A 365 -11.37 19.69 6.85
CA ASP A 365 -11.95 20.19 8.10
C ASP A 365 -12.01 21.73 8.12
N VAL A 366 -11.05 22.41 7.49
CA VAL A 366 -11.04 23.87 7.36
C VAL A 366 -11.92 24.35 6.20
N LEU A 367 -11.96 23.64 5.08
CA LEU A 367 -12.69 24.05 3.86
C LEU A 367 -14.21 23.86 3.98
N LEU A 368 -14.65 22.73 4.53
CA LEU A 368 -16.08 22.37 4.59
C LEU A 368 -16.98 23.41 5.27
N PRO A 369 -16.57 24.09 6.36
CA PRO A 369 -17.39 25.15 6.97
C PRO A 369 -17.68 26.35 6.07
N HIS A 370 -16.88 26.57 5.02
CA HIS A 370 -17.08 27.65 4.05
C HIS A 370 -18.07 27.31 2.92
N LEU A 371 -18.59 26.08 2.89
CA LEU A 371 -19.48 25.58 1.84
C LEU A 371 -20.88 25.36 2.40
N ALA A 372 -21.87 26.08 1.88
CA ALA A 372 -23.27 25.83 2.20
C ALA A 372 -23.80 24.68 1.33
N PRO A 373 -24.70 23.82 1.85
CA PRO A 373 -25.32 22.76 1.07
C PRO A 373 -26.05 23.30 -0.16
N VAL A 374 -25.98 22.58 -1.27
CA VAL A 374 -26.75 22.84 -2.50
C VAL A 374 -27.90 21.84 -2.64
N ALA A 375 -28.92 22.18 -3.46
CA ALA A 375 -30.06 21.29 -3.70
C ALA A 375 -29.67 20.05 -4.52
N ASP A 376 -30.39 18.96 -4.33
CA ASP A 376 -30.06 17.61 -4.88
C ASP A 376 -30.14 17.47 -6.40
N SER A 377 -30.75 18.39 -7.13
CA SER A 377 -30.90 18.26 -8.58
C SER A 377 -29.81 18.98 -9.35
N SER A 378 -28.75 18.27 -9.72
CA SER A 378 -27.71 18.77 -10.61
C SER A 378 -27.98 18.35 -12.07
N PRO A 379 -28.22 19.29 -13.01
CA PRO A 379 -28.26 18.98 -14.44
C PRO A 379 -26.99 18.28 -14.94
N TRP A 380 -25.87 18.55 -14.28
CA TRP A 380 -24.60 17.93 -14.54
C TRP A 380 -24.61 16.42 -14.24
N LEU A 381 -25.14 16.01 -13.10
CA LEU A 381 -25.29 14.60 -12.75
C LEU A 381 -26.21 13.86 -13.71
N LEU A 382 -27.31 14.50 -14.12
CA LEU A 382 -28.21 13.92 -15.12
C LEU A 382 -27.53 13.72 -16.47
N HIS A 383 -26.69 14.68 -16.90
CA HIS A 383 -25.90 14.57 -18.12
C HIS A 383 -24.91 13.39 -18.06
N ILE A 384 -24.13 13.28 -16.98
CA ILE A 384 -23.18 12.16 -16.79
C ILE A 384 -23.90 10.82 -16.76
N ASN A 385 -25.01 10.72 -16.02
CA ASN A 385 -25.77 9.47 -15.89
C ASN A 385 -26.39 9.03 -17.23
N SER A 386 -26.82 9.97 -18.10
CA SER A 386 -27.28 9.62 -19.43
C SER A 386 -26.15 9.05 -20.29
N SER A 387 -24.95 9.62 -20.22
CA SER A 387 -23.75 9.11 -20.90
C SER A 387 -23.36 7.72 -20.38
N LYS A 388 -23.40 7.51 -19.07
CA LYS A 388 -23.15 6.22 -18.41
C LYS A 388 -24.12 5.16 -18.94
N GLY A 389 -25.42 5.45 -19.00
CA GLY A 389 -26.44 4.52 -19.49
C GLY A 389 -26.23 4.12 -20.96
N GLN A 390 -25.87 5.07 -21.82
CA GLN A 390 -25.60 4.80 -23.24
C GLN A 390 -24.34 3.93 -23.47
N GLN A 391 -23.37 3.97 -22.57
CA GLN A 391 -22.09 3.26 -22.71
C GLN A 391 -22.08 1.90 -21.99
N ALA A 392 -22.92 1.71 -21.00
CA ALA A 392 -23.07 0.44 -20.28
C ALA A 392 -23.50 -0.74 -21.20
N VAL A 393 -24.12 -0.46 -22.34
CA VAL A 393 -24.51 -1.46 -23.35
C VAL A 393 -23.30 -2.22 -23.91
N ARG A 394 -22.10 -1.67 -23.80
CA ARG A 394 -20.86 -2.29 -24.28
C ARG A 394 -20.06 -2.98 -23.17
N ASP A 395 -20.61 -3.09 -21.99
CA ASP A 395 -20.00 -3.81 -20.89
C ASP A 395 -19.92 -5.31 -21.21
N ILE A 396 -18.77 -5.92 -20.97
CA ILE A 396 -18.57 -7.35 -21.20
C ILE A 396 -19.58 -8.22 -20.44
N ARG A 397 -20.12 -7.73 -19.34
CA ARG A 397 -21.19 -8.41 -18.58
C ARG A 397 -22.46 -8.64 -19.40
N ASN A 398 -22.70 -7.79 -20.39
CA ASN A 398 -23.88 -7.85 -21.27
C ASN A 398 -23.62 -8.64 -22.55
N LEU A 399 -22.37 -9.13 -22.78
CA LEU A 399 -22.10 -9.99 -23.92
C LEU A 399 -22.75 -11.37 -23.73
N PRO A 400 -23.25 -11.99 -24.80
CA PRO A 400 -23.82 -13.32 -24.73
C PRO A 400 -22.79 -14.34 -24.26
N ASP A 401 -23.25 -15.34 -23.50
CA ASP A 401 -22.43 -16.48 -23.11
C ASP A 401 -22.24 -17.41 -24.31
N LEU A 402 -21.10 -17.29 -24.96
CA LEU A 402 -20.72 -18.12 -26.13
C LEU A 402 -19.85 -19.31 -25.72
N GLY A 403 -19.83 -19.68 -24.44
CA GLY A 403 -19.01 -20.77 -23.92
C GLY A 403 -17.55 -20.40 -23.66
N HIS A 404 -17.19 -19.13 -23.78
CA HIS A 404 -15.87 -18.62 -23.41
C HIS A 404 -15.89 -18.11 -21.96
N LEU A 405 -14.82 -18.38 -21.23
CA LEU A 405 -14.60 -17.80 -19.90
C LEU A 405 -13.80 -16.50 -20.02
N TYR A 406 -14.40 -15.36 -19.75
CA TYR A 406 -13.72 -14.07 -19.75
C TYR A 406 -13.27 -13.68 -18.36
N ALA A 407 -12.09 -13.06 -18.27
CA ALA A 407 -11.53 -12.59 -17.00
C ALA A 407 -12.46 -11.60 -16.27
N ALA A 408 -13.09 -10.68 -17.00
CA ALA A 408 -14.03 -9.73 -16.45
C ALA A 408 -15.26 -10.41 -15.80
N HIS A 409 -15.73 -11.52 -16.38
CA HIS A 409 -16.80 -12.33 -15.78
C HIS A 409 -16.36 -12.95 -14.45
N VAL A 410 -15.17 -13.54 -14.41
CA VAL A 410 -14.60 -14.14 -13.17
C VAL A 410 -14.54 -13.10 -12.05
N ILE A 411 -14.00 -11.94 -12.36
CA ILE A 411 -13.81 -10.85 -11.37
C ILE A 411 -15.15 -10.30 -10.90
N HIS A 412 -16.10 -10.11 -11.81
CA HIS A 412 -17.45 -9.66 -11.45
C HIS A 412 -18.19 -10.69 -10.58
N ASP A 413 -18.06 -11.98 -10.89
CA ASP A 413 -18.69 -13.05 -10.11
C ASP A 413 -18.00 -13.17 -8.73
N LEU A 414 -16.68 -12.93 -8.63
CA LEU A 414 -15.95 -12.83 -7.36
C LEU A 414 -16.46 -11.66 -6.51
N TRP A 415 -16.64 -10.46 -7.13
CA TRP A 415 -17.24 -9.32 -6.45
C TRP A 415 -18.62 -9.67 -5.89
N ARG A 416 -19.49 -10.31 -6.68
CA ARG A 416 -20.83 -10.73 -6.23
C ARG A 416 -20.76 -11.73 -5.08
N ALA A 417 -19.84 -12.70 -5.15
CA ALA A 417 -19.68 -13.71 -4.12
C ALA A 417 -19.18 -13.14 -2.78
N THR A 418 -18.36 -12.08 -2.83
CA THR A 418 -17.80 -11.42 -1.64
C THR A 418 -18.56 -10.16 -1.23
N GLU A 419 -19.56 -9.74 -2.02
CA GLU A 419 -20.31 -8.48 -1.82
C GLU A 419 -19.39 -7.24 -1.70
N GLY A 420 -18.21 -7.28 -2.35
CA GLY A 420 -17.20 -6.23 -2.26
C GLY A 420 -16.47 -6.12 -0.91
N GLY A 421 -16.70 -7.06 0.02
CA GLY A 421 -16.18 -7.01 1.38
C GLY A 421 -14.80 -7.62 1.59
N ALA A 422 -14.24 -8.30 0.60
CA ALA A 422 -12.92 -8.91 0.68
C ALA A 422 -11.80 -7.86 0.46
N VAL A 423 -10.62 -8.17 1.01
CA VAL A 423 -9.38 -7.49 0.62
C VAL A 423 -8.84 -8.20 -0.61
N VAL A 424 -8.61 -7.44 -1.69
CA VAL A 424 -8.13 -7.95 -2.97
C VAL A 424 -6.72 -7.44 -3.21
N ALA A 425 -5.77 -8.38 -3.38
CA ALA A 425 -4.41 -8.06 -3.82
C ALA A 425 -4.28 -8.41 -5.31
N THR A 426 -4.02 -7.43 -6.18
CA THR A 426 -3.86 -7.68 -7.60
C THR A 426 -2.41 -7.66 -8.04
N ASP A 427 -2.06 -8.56 -8.94
CA ASP A 427 -0.84 -8.46 -9.73
C ASP A 427 -1.01 -7.45 -10.88
N VAL A 428 0.02 -7.25 -11.67
CA VAL A 428 0.06 -6.24 -12.72
C VAL A 428 -0.17 -6.85 -14.10
N GLY A 429 -1.15 -6.31 -14.82
CA GLY A 429 -1.53 -6.76 -16.15
C GLY A 429 -3.01 -6.47 -16.47
N GLN A 430 -3.56 -7.19 -17.45
CA GLN A 430 -4.97 -7.04 -17.82
C GLN A 430 -5.93 -7.32 -16.64
N HIS A 431 -5.63 -8.35 -15.86
CA HIS A 431 -6.42 -8.74 -14.67
C HIS A 431 -6.51 -7.64 -13.61
N GLN A 432 -5.46 -6.82 -13.46
CA GLN A 432 -5.46 -5.64 -12.60
C GLN A 432 -6.50 -4.60 -13.07
N MET A 433 -6.54 -4.35 -14.37
CA MET A 433 -7.46 -3.37 -14.94
C MET A 433 -8.91 -3.88 -14.92
N TRP A 434 -9.14 -5.16 -15.23
CA TRP A 434 -10.48 -5.75 -15.08
C TRP A 434 -10.95 -5.77 -13.62
N GLU A 435 -10.02 -6.01 -12.68
CA GLU A 435 -10.38 -5.90 -11.27
C GLU A 435 -10.82 -4.48 -10.92
N ALA A 436 -10.04 -3.48 -11.29
CA ALA A 436 -10.37 -2.08 -11.04
C ALA A 436 -11.70 -1.62 -11.70
N GLN A 437 -12.09 -2.25 -12.81
CA GLN A 437 -13.35 -1.96 -13.51
C GLN A 437 -14.55 -2.73 -12.94
N TYR A 438 -14.38 -4.01 -12.60
CA TYR A 438 -15.50 -4.93 -12.32
C TYR A 438 -15.63 -5.38 -10.87
N TYR A 439 -14.60 -5.20 -10.03
CA TYR A 439 -14.72 -5.36 -8.57
C TYR A 439 -15.04 -4.00 -7.94
N LYS A 440 -16.15 -3.89 -7.23
CA LYS A 440 -16.59 -2.64 -6.62
C LYS A 440 -16.15 -2.59 -5.15
N HIS A 441 -15.22 -1.70 -4.85
CA HIS A 441 -14.69 -1.48 -3.51
C HIS A 441 -15.57 -0.51 -2.72
N GLU A 442 -16.10 -0.96 -1.57
CA GLU A 442 -16.98 -0.17 -0.72
C GLU A 442 -16.25 0.50 0.46
N SER A 443 -14.99 0.13 0.68
CA SER A 443 -14.25 0.56 1.86
C SER A 443 -12.78 0.82 1.53
N PRO A 444 -12.13 1.77 2.23
CA PRO A 444 -10.70 2.00 2.07
C PRO A 444 -9.87 0.78 2.50
N ARG A 445 -8.68 0.64 1.91
CA ARG A 445 -7.70 -0.43 2.20
C ARG A 445 -8.16 -1.83 1.81
N THR A 446 -9.12 -1.95 0.90
CA THR A 446 -9.59 -3.24 0.35
C THR A 446 -8.96 -3.58 -0.99
N LEU A 447 -8.41 -2.61 -1.72
CA LEU A 447 -7.58 -2.85 -2.91
C LEU A 447 -6.09 -2.67 -2.56
N ILE A 448 -5.29 -3.69 -2.90
CA ILE A 448 -3.84 -3.72 -2.73
C ILE A 448 -3.21 -4.02 -4.09
N THR A 449 -2.60 -3.01 -4.69
CA THR A 449 -2.08 -3.12 -6.06
C THR A 449 -0.86 -2.22 -6.28
N SER A 450 0.07 -2.62 -7.14
CA SER A 450 1.20 -1.78 -7.55
C SER A 450 0.77 -0.86 -8.69
N GLY A 451 0.45 0.39 -8.34
CA GLY A 451 -0.08 1.37 -9.30
C GLY A 451 1.01 2.21 -9.97
N GLY A 452 2.03 2.62 -9.24
CA GLY A 452 3.07 3.53 -9.73
C GLY A 452 4.20 2.83 -10.46
N LEU A 453 4.80 1.79 -9.87
CA LEU A 453 5.88 1.03 -10.51
C LEU A 453 5.35 -0.05 -11.47
N GLY A 454 4.17 -0.61 -11.19
CA GLY A 454 3.61 -1.67 -12.01
C GLY A 454 4.37 -2.99 -11.89
N THR A 455 4.64 -3.42 -10.68
CA THR A 455 5.51 -4.57 -10.39
C THR A 455 4.76 -5.89 -10.56
N MET A 456 5.10 -6.67 -11.57
CA MET A 456 4.65 -8.06 -11.70
C MET A 456 5.27 -8.92 -10.58
N GLY A 457 4.50 -9.90 -10.08
CA GLY A 457 4.87 -10.71 -8.92
C GLY A 457 4.52 -10.07 -7.57
N PHE A 458 3.85 -8.93 -7.56
CA PHE A 458 3.48 -8.20 -6.35
C PHE A 458 2.36 -8.88 -5.55
N ALA A 459 1.33 -9.40 -6.24
CA ALA A 459 0.06 -9.76 -5.60
C ALA A 459 0.17 -10.85 -4.53
N LEU A 460 0.87 -11.94 -4.82
CA LEU A 460 0.94 -13.09 -3.90
C LEU A 460 1.59 -12.70 -2.57
N PRO A 461 2.82 -12.13 -2.54
CA PRO A 461 3.41 -11.70 -1.28
C PRO A 461 2.66 -10.53 -0.62
N ALA A 462 2.13 -9.56 -1.37
CA ALA A 462 1.34 -8.48 -0.80
C ALA A 462 0.04 -8.99 -0.15
N GLY A 463 -0.62 -9.97 -0.77
CA GLY A 463 -1.79 -10.66 -0.21
C GLY A 463 -1.46 -11.39 1.09
N ILE A 464 -0.29 -12.05 1.17
CA ILE A 464 0.20 -12.65 2.41
C ILE A 464 0.34 -11.58 3.50
N GLY A 465 1.00 -10.46 3.19
CA GLY A 465 1.12 -9.32 4.10
C GLY A 465 -0.21 -8.77 4.56
N ALA A 466 -1.17 -8.64 3.64
CA ALA A 466 -2.54 -8.21 3.94
C ALA A 466 -3.27 -9.19 4.88
N LYS A 467 -3.16 -10.50 4.65
CA LYS A 467 -3.77 -11.50 5.53
C LYS A 467 -3.17 -11.51 6.92
N VAL A 468 -1.86 -11.33 7.03
CA VAL A 468 -1.18 -11.18 8.33
C VAL A 468 -1.65 -9.92 9.06
N ALA A 469 -1.83 -8.81 8.33
CA ALA A 469 -2.33 -7.54 8.87
C ALA A 469 -3.81 -7.59 9.29
N ARG A 470 -4.62 -8.34 8.54
CA ARG A 470 -6.08 -8.43 8.68
C ARG A 470 -6.52 -9.90 8.71
N PRO A 471 -6.18 -10.64 9.78
CA PRO A 471 -6.57 -12.05 9.92
C PRO A 471 -8.09 -12.26 9.96
N ASP A 472 -8.85 -11.22 10.33
CA ASP A 472 -10.31 -11.16 10.38
C ASP A 472 -10.99 -11.05 9.01
N LYS A 473 -10.24 -10.69 7.95
CA LYS A 473 -10.78 -10.46 6.62
C LYS A 473 -10.55 -11.63 5.66
N GLU A 474 -11.51 -11.82 4.79
CA GLU A 474 -11.32 -12.63 3.59
C GLU A 474 -10.34 -11.92 2.66
N VAL A 475 -9.29 -12.62 2.19
CA VAL A 475 -8.26 -12.07 1.31
C VAL A 475 -8.21 -12.88 0.03
N TRP A 476 -8.28 -12.20 -1.11
CA TRP A 476 -8.12 -12.75 -2.44
C TRP A 476 -6.88 -12.18 -3.13
N VAL A 477 -6.07 -13.07 -3.70
CA VAL A 477 -4.99 -12.72 -4.61
C VAL A 477 -5.49 -12.92 -6.03
N ILE A 478 -5.50 -11.88 -6.86
CA ILE A 478 -5.82 -11.97 -8.29
C ILE A 478 -4.52 -11.76 -9.07
N ALA A 479 -4.02 -12.80 -9.71
CA ALA A 479 -2.77 -12.76 -10.45
C ALA A 479 -2.92 -13.30 -11.87
N GLY A 480 -2.21 -12.74 -12.82
CA GLY A 480 -2.02 -13.38 -14.12
C GLY A 480 -1.05 -14.55 -14.00
N ASP A 481 -1.15 -15.51 -14.92
CA ASP A 481 -0.27 -16.68 -14.97
C ASP A 481 1.23 -16.31 -15.06
N GLY A 482 1.58 -15.24 -15.77
CA GLY A 482 2.96 -14.74 -15.84
C GLY A 482 3.46 -14.12 -14.54
N GLY A 483 2.68 -13.24 -13.92
CA GLY A 483 3.07 -12.58 -12.68
C GLY A 483 3.14 -13.53 -11.49
N PHE A 484 2.20 -14.47 -11.39
CA PHE A 484 2.18 -15.48 -10.34
C PHE A 484 3.46 -16.33 -10.31
N GLN A 485 3.99 -16.70 -11.48
CA GLN A 485 5.21 -17.50 -11.58
C GLN A 485 6.43 -16.80 -10.97
N MET A 486 6.48 -15.46 -10.96
CA MET A 486 7.62 -14.70 -10.43
C MET A 486 7.80 -14.85 -8.91
N THR A 487 6.72 -15.14 -8.17
CA THR A 487 6.74 -15.23 -6.70
C THR A 487 6.05 -16.48 -6.16
N ALA A 488 5.80 -17.48 -7.01
CA ALA A 488 5.12 -18.74 -6.66
C ALA A 488 5.80 -19.49 -5.51
N CYS A 489 7.10 -19.28 -5.27
CA CYS A 489 7.82 -19.83 -4.13
C CYS A 489 7.17 -19.46 -2.76
N GLU A 490 6.44 -18.36 -2.69
CA GLU A 490 5.75 -17.92 -1.47
C GLU A 490 4.51 -18.78 -1.12
N LEU A 491 4.10 -19.72 -1.99
CA LEU A 491 3.16 -20.78 -1.61
C LEU A 491 3.67 -21.57 -0.40
N SER A 492 5.00 -21.76 -0.30
CA SER A 492 5.61 -22.36 0.89
C SER A 492 5.41 -21.54 2.15
N THR A 493 5.42 -20.20 2.04
CA THR A 493 5.16 -19.29 3.16
C THR A 493 3.69 -19.41 3.60
N ILE A 494 2.76 -19.43 2.66
CA ILE A 494 1.33 -19.61 2.93
C ILE A 494 1.08 -20.94 3.68
N ALA A 495 1.67 -22.03 3.18
CA ALA A 495 1.52 -23.35 3.78
C ALA A 495 2.13 -23.42 5.18
N GLN A 496 3.36 -22.89 5.36
CA GLN A 496 4.05 -22.90 6.65
C GLN A 496 3.31 -22.08 7.72
N GLU A 497 2.77 -20.93 7.35
CA GLU A 497 2.04 -20.04 8.26
C GLU A 497 0.55 -20.39 8.38
N ASN A 498 0.09 -21.40 7.63
CA ASN A 498 -1.32 -21.84 7.54
C ASN A 498 -2.29 -20.66 7.34
N LEU A 499 -2.00 -19.83 6.33
CA LEU A 499 -2.77 -18.62 6.06
C LEU A 499 -4.03 -18.95 5.26
N ASP A 500 -5.16 -18.53 5.75
CA ASP A 500 -6.46 -18.62 5.08
C ASP A 500 -6.56 -17.51 4.01
N ILE A 501 -6.07 -17.83 2.80
CA ILE A 501 -5.98 -16.91 1.65
C ILE A 501 -6.43 -17.63 0.37
N ASN A 502 -7.24 -16.96 -0.43
CA ASN A 502 -7.71 -17.46 -1.71
C ASN A 502 -6.90 -16.86 -2.87
N ILE A 503 -6.53 -17.70 -3.82
CA ILE A 503 -5.71 -17.32 -4.98
C ILE A 503 -6.51 -17.59 -6.25
N ALA A 504 -6.76 -16.54 -7.04
CA ALA A 504 -7.39 -16.60 -8.35
C ALA A 504 -6.35 -16.31 -9.44
N ILE A 505 -5.93 -17.31 -10.18
CA ILE A 505 -5.01 -17.15 -11.32
C ILE A 505 -5.85 -16.95 -12.59
N ILE A 506 -5.70 -15.79 -13.21
CA ILE A 506 -6.30 -15.44 -14.49
C ILE A 506 -5.33 -15.87 -15.58
N ASN A 507 -5.52 -17.09 -16.07
CA ASN A 507 -4.59 -17.80 -16.96
C ASN A 507 -5.07 -17.72 -18.41
N ASN A 508 -4.44 -16.86 -19.19
CA ASN A 508 -4.68 -16.76 -20.64
C ASN A 508 -3.52 -17.30 -21.50
N GLY A 509 -2.45 -17.83 -20.89
CA GLY A 509 -1.26 -18.34 -21.60
C GLY A 509 -0.40 -17.24 -22.22
N TYR A 510 -0.56 -16.00 -21.79
CA TYR A 510 0.16 -14.85 -22.33
C TYR A 510 0.57 -13.86 -21.25
N LEU A 511 1.61 -13.08 -21.51
CA LEU A 511 1.80 -11.77 -20.88
C LEU A 511 0.73 -10.83 -21.47
N GLY A 512 -0.50 -10.89 -20.91
CA GLY A 512 -1.72 -10.40 -21.57
C GLY A 512 -1.69 -8.91 -21.91
N MET A 513 -1.17 -8.03 -21.04
CA MET A 513 -1.06 -6.60 -21.34
C MET A 513 -0.01 -6.35 -22.44
N VAL A 514 1.12 -7.08 -22.44
CA VAL A 514 2.13 -7.00 -23.52
C VAL A 514 1.52 -7.43 -24.85
N ARG A 515 0.77 -8.56 -24.86
CA ARG A 515 0.04 -9.02 -26.03
C ARG A 515 -0.94 -7.96 -26.57
N GLN A 516 -1.74 -7.33 -25.67
CA GLN A 516 -2.68 -6.27 -26.05
C GLN A 516 -1.99 -5.08 -26.71
N TRP A 517 -0.83 -4.65 -26.19
CA TRP A 517 -0.03 -3.59 -26.82
C TRP A 517 0.53 -4.01 -28.18
N GLN A 518 0.99 -5.24 -28.31
CA GLN A 518 1.46 -5.80 -29.60
C GLN A 518 0.31 -5.89 -30.60
N GLU A 519 -0.90 -6.22 -30.14
CA GLU A 519 -2.09 -6.25 -30.99
C GLU A 519 -2.47 -4.87 -31.51
N PHE A 520 -2.49 -3.85 -30.66
CA PHE A 520 -2.99 -2.53 -31.02
C PHE A 520 -1.95 -1.66 -31.74
N PHE A 521 -0.66 -1.83 -31.44
CA PHE A 521 0.37 -0.89 -31.85
C PHE A 521 1.53 -1.52 -32.63
N TYR A 522 1.59 -2.86 -32.74
CA TYR A 522 2.69 -3.58 -33.38
C TYR A 522 2.21 -4.66 -34.36
N GLU A 523 1.11 -4.39 -35.08
CA GLU A 523 0.58 -5.24 -36.17
C GLU A 523 0.40 -6.71 -35.78
N LYS A 524 0.03 -6.97 -34.51
CA LYS A 524 -0.13 -8.31 -33.93
C LYS A 524 1.16 -9.15 -33.93
N ASN A 525 2.31 -8.51 -33.89
CA ASN A 525 3.58 -9.21 -33.74
C ASN A 525 3.80 -9.65 -32.29
N TYR A 526 3.33 -10.84 -31.95
CA TYR A 526 3.33 -11.39 -30.58
C TYR A 526 4.70 -11.96 -30.19
N ALA A 527 5.75 -11.14 -30.22
CA ALA A 527 7.11 -11.52 -29.87
C ALA A 527 7.26 -11.70 -28.34
N SER A 528 7.63 -12.90 -27.91
CA SER A 528 7.92 -13.27 -26.51
C SER A 528 6.78 -12.95 -25.51
N SER A 529 5.53 -12.84 -25.97
CA SER A 529 4.36 -12.68 -25.12
C SER A 529 3.59 -13.97 -24.82
N PRO A 530 3.57 -15.01 -25.71
CA PRO A 530 3.06 -16.33 -25.32
C PRO A 530 3.94 -16.95 -24.24
N ILE A 531 3.35 -17.52 -23.20
CA ILE A 531 4.07 -18.23 -22.14
C ILE A 531 3.48 -19.61 -21.88
N LEU A 532 4.35 -20.54 -21.52
CA LEU A 532 3.94 -21.86 -21.05
C LEU A 532 3.75 -21.79 -19.53
N SER A 533 2.53 -21.99 -19.08
CA SER A 533 2.23 -22.05 -17.66
C SER A 533 2.30 -23.50 -17.13
N PRO A 534 2.80 -23.72 -15.90
CA PRO A 534 2.71 -25.02 -15.25
C PRO A 534 1.24 -25.34 -14.91
N ASP A 535 0.99 -26.59 -14.52
CA ASP A 535 -0.27 -26.95 -13.86
C ASP A 535 -0.27 -26.32 -12.45
N PHE A 536 -0.92 -25.19 -12.31
CA PHE A 536 -0.94 -24.43 -11.05
C PHE A 536 -1.64 -25.17 -9.91
N VAL A 537 -2.61 -26.04 -10.21
CA VAL A 537 -3.28 -26.84 -9.19
C VAL A 537 -2.32 -27.88 -8.63
N LYS A 538 -1.59 -28.61 -9.49
CA LYS A 538 -0.56 -29.53 -9.01
C LYS A 538 0.56 -28.82 -8.27
N LEU A 539 0.93 -27.61 -8.70
CA LEU A 539 1.91 -26.81 -7.97
C LEU A 539 1.41 -26.46 -6.56
N ALA A 540 0.16 -26.04 -6.41
CA ALA A 540 -0.47 -25.79 -5.11
C ALA A 540 -0.54 -27.05 -4.25
N GLU A 541 -0.96 -28.18 -4.83
CA GLU A 541 -1.02 -29.49 -4.17
C GLU A 541 0.35 -29.93 -3.65
N ALA A 542 1.44 -29.65 -4.39
CA ALA A 542 2.81 -29.93 -3.93
C ALA A 542 3.19 -29.17 -2.65
N HIS A 543 2.51 -28.05 -2.37
CA HIS A 543 2.63 -27.28 -1.12
C HIS A 543 1.53 -27.62 -0.08
N GLY A 544 0.69 -28.64 -0.35
CA GLY A 544 -0.42 -28.99 0.53
C GLY A 544 -1.63 -28.05 0.45
N ILE A 545 -1.71 -27.24 -0.61
CA ILE A 545 -2.78 -26.27 -0.86
C ILE A 545 -3.78 -26.89 -1.83
N ALA A 546 -5.07 -26.95 -1.45
CA ALA A 546 -6.12 -27.43 -2.31
C ALA A 546 -6.37 -26.46 -3.48
N GLY A 547 -6.84 -26.99 -4.62
CA GLY A 547 -7.13 -26.14 -5.77
C GLY A 547 -8.10 -26.75 -6.78
N ALA A 548 -8.54 -25.92 -7.72
CA ALA A 548 -9.42 -26.31 -8.82
C ALA A 548 -9.06 -25.58 -10.11
N THR A 549 -9.29 -26.21 -11.25
CA THR A 549 -9.22 -25.56 -12.57
C THR A 549 -10.62 -25.33 -13.10
N VAL A 550 -10.90 -24.10 -13.53
CA VAL A 550 -12.18 -23.65 -14.08
C VAL A 550 -12.02 -23.29 -15.55
N ARG A 551 -12.92 -23.81 -16.40
CA ARG A 551 -12.84 -23.66 -17.86
C ARG A 551 -14.07 -22.96 -18.44
N THR A 552 -15.20 -23.05 -17.76
CA THR A 552 -16.47 -22.52 -18.22
C THR A 552 -17.08 -21.56 -17.21
N ARG A 553 -17.91 -20.65 -17.68
CA ARG A 553 -18.57 -19.69 -16.81
C ARG A 553 -19.47 -20.35 -15.76
N GLY A 554 -20.13 -21.47 -16.11
CA GLY A 554 -21.00 -22.19 -15.19
C GLY A 554 -20.29 -22.80 -13.98
N GLU A 555 -18.97 -23.04 -14.08
CA GLU A 555 -18.14 -23.59 -13.00
C GLU A 555 -17.69 -22.52 -12.00
N VAL A 556 -17.67 -21.23 -12.37
CA VAL A 556 -17.09 -20.15 -11.57
C VAL A 556 -17.72 -20.06 -10.19
N ALA A 557 -19.04 -19.99 -10.09
CA ALA A 557 -19.75 -19.85 -8.82
C ALA A 557 -19.47 -21.01 -7.88
N GLY A 558 -19.43 -22.25 -8.41
CA GLY A 558 -19.10 -23.45 -7.62
C GLY A 558 -17.67 -23.43 -7.10
N ALA A 559 -16.70 -23.01 -7.91
CA ALA A 559 -15.30 -22.93 -7.51
C ALA A 559 -15.06 -21.85 -6.45
N LEU A 560 -15.70 -20.66 -6.59
CA LEU A 560 -15.65 -19.60 -5.58
C LEU A 560 -16.27 -20.05 -4.25
N ALA A 561 -17.42 -20.75 -4.30
CA ALA A 561 -18.05 -21.29 -3.10
C ALA A 561 -17.17 -22.36 -2.42
N ALA A 562 -16.51 -23.23 -3.19
CA ALA A 562 -15.59 -24.24 -2.67
C ALA A 562 -14.39 -23.59 -1.98
N ALA A 563 -13.77 -22.57 -2.60
CA ALA A 563 -12.65 -21.83 -2.01
C ALA A 563 -13.03 -21.19 -0.66
N ARG A 564 -14.19 -20.55 -0.59
CA ARG A 564 -14.69 -19.88 0.62
C ARG A 564 -15.11 -20.86 1.73
N ALA A 565 -15.41 -22.12 1.39
CA ALA A 565 -15.79 -23.15 2.36
C ALA A 565 -14.59 -23.81 3.05
N VAL A 566 -13.40 -23.74 2.43
CA VAL A 566 -12.17 -24.32 2.97
C VAL A 566 -11.62 -23.41 4.07
N LYS A 567 -11.26 -24.02 5.22
CA LYS A 567 -10.47 -23.32 6.23
C LYS A 567 -8.99 -23.51 5.93
N GLY A 568 -8.40 -22.53 5.27
CA GLY A 568 -7.01 -22.56 4.82
C GLY A 568 -6.89 -22.05 3.38
N PRO A 569 -5.69 -22.11 2.81
CA PRO A 569 -5.44 -21.60 1.47
C PRO A 569 -6.12 -22.42 0.39
N PHE A 570 -6.60 -21.75 -0.65
CA PHE A 570 -7.18 -22.39 -1.84
C PHE A 570 -6.75 -21.66 -3.12
N LEU A 571 -6.41 -22.42 -4.17
CA LEU A 571 -6.01 -21.88 -5.45
C LEU A 571 -7.00 -22.27 -6.56
N ILE A 572 -7.47 -21.26 -7.30
CA ILE A 572 -8.30 -21.50 -8.49
C ILE A 572 -7.53 -21.03 -9.73
N ASN A 573 -7.36 -21.94 -10.69
CA ASN A 573 -6.78 -21.63 -12.00
C ASN A 573 -7.92 -21.43 -13.01
N PHE A 574 -8.24 -20.16 -13.34
CA PHE A 574 -9.24 -19.80 -14.34
C PHE A 574 -8.59 -19.74 -15.72
N LEU A 575 -8.95 -20.68 -16.60
CA LEU A 575 -8.51 -20.65 -18.01
C LEU A 575 -9.41 -19.72 -18.79
N VAL A 576 -8.91 -18.51 -19.06
CA VAL A 576 -9.71 -17.44 -19.68
C VAL A 576 -9.33 -17.23 -21.15
N GLU A 577 -10.23 -16.54 -21.88
CA GLU A 577 -10.04 -16.19 -23.27
C GLU A 577 -8.82 -15.26 -23.44
N LYS A 578 -7.94 -15.65 -24.34
CA LYS A 578 -6.70 -14.91 -24.64
C LYS A 578 -6.89 -13.71 -25.58
N GLU A 579 -7.93 -13.75 -26.39
CA GLU A 579 -8.24 -12.70 -27.37
C GLU A 579 -8.88 -11.47 -26.74
N GLU A 580 -9.29 -11.57 -25.46
CA GLU A 580 -9.93 -10.47 -24.74
C GLU A 580 -8.94 -9.36 -24.42
N SER A 581 -9.31 -8.12 -24.72
CA SER A 581 -8.55 -6.91 -24.39
C SER A 581 -9.28 -6.03 -23.38
N VAL A 582 -8.52 -5.28 -22.60
CA VAL A 582 -9.07 -4.30 -21.66
C VAL A 582 -9.56 -3.08 -22.40
N TYR A 583 -10.84 -2.78 -22.28
CA TYR A 583 -11.48 -1.61 -22.86
C TYR A 583 -12.23 -0.80 -21.78
N PRO A 584 -12.27 0.55 -21.92
CA PRO A 584 -11.58 1.35 -22.91
C PRO A 584 -10.06 1.39 -22.65
N MET A 585 -9.30 1.83 -23.63
CA MET A 585 -7.86 2.09 -23.50
C MET A 585 -7.52 3.41 -24.18
N ILE A 586 -6.80 4.28 -23.49
CA ILE A 586 -6.23 5.49 -24.06
C ILE A 586 -4.79 5.17 -24.47
N PRO A 587 -4.44 5.29 -25.77
CA PRO A 587 -3.06 5.10 -26.22
C PRO A 587 -2.09 6.02 -25.49
N ALA A 588 -0.86 5.58 -25.26
CA ALA A 588 0.15 6.44 -24.64
C ALA A 588 0.37 7.71 -25.50
N GLY A 589 0.30 8.88 -24.85
CA GLY A 589 0.42 10.16 -25.54
C GLY A 589 -0.84 10.66 -26.23
N ALA A 590 -1.97 9.94 -26.16
CA ALA A 590 -3.27 10.38 -26.68
C ALA A 590 -4.06 11.19 -25.63
N ALA A 591 -5.04 11.96 -26.10
CA ALA A 591 -5.97 12.68 -25.23
C ALA A 591 -7.03 11.74 -24.65
N LEU A 592 -7.66 12.09 -23.52
CA LEU A 592 -8.67 11.27 -22.85
C LEU A 592 -9.90 10.94 -23.73
N HIS A 593 -10.21 11.76 -24.71
CA HIS A 593 -11.31 11.53 -25.65
C HIS A 593 -10.93 10.62 -26.83
N GLU A 594 -9.64 10.34 -27.05
CA GLU A 594 -9.11 9.47 -28.13
C GLU A 594 -9.02 8.01 -27.69
N MET A 595 -9.95 7.58 -26.84
CA MET A 595 -9.92 6.21 -26.31
C MET A 595 -10.35 5.16 -27.35
N ILE A 596 -9.63 4.06 -27.36
CA ILE A 596 -10.01 2.83 -28.07
C ILE A 596 -11.11 2.16 -27.26
N ARG A 597 -12.26 1.98 -27.88
CA ARG A 597 -13.43 1.34 -27.25
C ARG A 597 -13.57 -0.09 -27.77
N ARG A 598 -14.26 -0.94 -27.02
CA ARG A 598 -14.62 -2.27 -27.50
C ARG A 598 -15.35 -2.13 -28.83
N PRO A 599 -14.97 -2.88 -29.88
CA PRO A 599 -15.73 -2.96 -31.13
C PRO A 599 -17.18 -3.35 -30.84
N ALA A 600 -18.11 -2.76 -31.56
CA ALA A 600 -19.49 -3.25 -31.52
C ALA A 600 -19.48 -4.70 -32.02
N GLY A 601 -20.04 -5.61 -31.23
CA GLY A 601 -20.27 -6.98 -31.71
C GLY A 601 -21.21 -6.95 -32.94
N PRO A 602 -21.25 -8.02 -33.72
CA PRO A 602 -22.25 -8.14 -34.76
C PRO A 602 -23.63 -7.90 -34.14
N ASP A 603 -24.42 -7.01 -34.75
CA ASP A 603 -25.77 -6.72 -34.27
C ASP A 603 -26.59 -8.02 -34.41
N PRO A 604 -27.09 -8.62 -33.32
CA PRO A 604 -27.87 -9.85 -33.41
C PRO A 604 -29.11 -9.73 -34.32
N MET A 605 -29.51 -8.49 -34.65
CA MET A 605 -30.61 -8.20 -35.58
C MET A 605 -30.20 -8.19 -37.05
N LEU A 606 -28.90 -8.17 -37.38
CA LEU A 606 -28.39 -8.17 -38.75
C LEU A 606 -28.07 -9.57 -39.29
N GLU A 607 -27.97 -10.61 -38.43
CA GLU A 607 -27.77 -12.00 -38.87
C GLU A 607 -29.06 -12.76 -39.23
N SER A 608 -30.22 -12.13 -39.10
CA SER A 608 -31.52 -12.71 -39.52
C SER A 608 -31.98 -12.28 -40.91
N GLY A 609 -31.08 -11.78 -41.73
CA GLY A 609 -31.33 -11.37 -43.13
C GLY A 609 -30.91 -12.47 -44.11
N ASP A 610 -31.83 -13.40 -44.35
CA ASP A 610 -32.12 -14.11 -45.59
C ASP A 610 -30.95 -14.35 -46.59
N ASP A 611 -30.35 -15.52 -46.52
CA ASP A 611 -29.95 -16.24 -47.74
C ASP A 611 -31.13 -17.11 -48.21
N VAL A 612 -31.81 -16.60 -49.22
CA VAL A 612 -32.60 -17.42 -50.13
C VAL A 612 -31.84 -17.61 -51.44
#